data_c1c539f44eff343b8efbf19ed5ea3afe
#
_entry.id   c1c539f44eff343b8efbf19ed5ea3afe
#
_cell.length_a   1.000
_cell.length_b   1.000
_cell.length_c   1.000
_cell.angle_alpha   90.00
_cell.angle_beta   90.00
_cell.angle_gamma   90.00
#
_symmetry.space_group_name_H-M   'P 1'
#
loop_
_entity.id
_entity.type
_entity.pdbx_description
1 polymer ?
#
loop_
_entity_poly.entity_id
_entity_poly.type
_entity_poly.pdbx_seq_one_letter_code
_entity_poly.pdbx_strand_id
1 'polypeptide(L)' 'MDANSLVRGLAAIGAGIAVLAAVGA' A
#
# COMPACT_ATOMS: atom_id res chain seq x y z
N MET A 1 -5.13 -11.59 -14.09
CA MET A 1 -4.68 -11.25 -12.74
C MET A 1 -3.64 -12.25 -12.28
N ASP A 2 -2.49 -11.80 -11.96
CA ASP A 2 -1.41 -12.66 -11.52
C ASP A 2 -0.92 -12.25 -10.12
N ALA A 3 -0.09 -13.09 -9.51
CA ALA A 3 0.39 -12.83 -8.15
C ALA A 3 1.21 -11.54 -8.07
N ASN A 4 1.95 -11.22 -9.11
CA ASN A 4 2.75 -10.01 -9.14
C ASN A 4 1.87 -8.75 -9.12
N SER A 5 0.79 -8.75 -9.90
CA SER A 5 -0.16 -7.63 -9.91
C SER A 5 -0.83 -7.46 -8.55
N LEU A 6 -1.17 -8.58 -7.91
CA LEU A 6 -1.79 -8.56 -6.59
C LEU A 6 -0.83 -7.96 -5.54
N VAL A 7 0.41 -8.38 -5.58
CA VAL A 7 1.44 -7.89 -4.64
C VAL A 7 1.66 -6.39 -4.83
N ARG A 8 1.73 -5.92 -6.07
CA ARG A 8 1.92 -4.50 -6.36
C ARG A 8 0.73 -3.67 -5.89
N GLY A 9 -0.48 -4.17 -6.09
CA GLY A 9 -1.68 -3.49 -5.61
C GLY A 9 -1.71 -3.37 -4.09
N LEU A 10 -1.38 -4.45 -3.41
CA LEU A 10 -1.33 -4.46 -1.95
C LEU A 10 -0.26 -3.49 -1.42
N ALA A 11 0.90 -3.45 -2.07
CA ALA A 11 1.97 -2.54 -1.70
C ALA A 11 1.54 -1.07 -1.85
N ALA A 12 0.81 -0.75 -2.91
CA ALA A 12 0.31 0.60 -3.15
C ALA A 12 -0.68 1.03 -2.07
N ILE A 13 -1.58 0.14 -1.68
CA ILE A 13 -2.54 0.41 -0.61
C ILE A 13 -1.81 0.62 0.72
N GLY A 14 -0.83 -0.23 1.03
CA GLY A 14 -0.03 -0.12 2.25
C GLY A 14 0.75 1.18 2.31
N ALA A 15 1.29 1.62 1.19
CA ALA A 15 2.03 2.88 1.12
C ALA A 15 1.13 4.09 1.43
N GLY A 16 -0.11 4.08 0.93
CA GLY A 16 -1.07 5.14 1.23
C GLY A 16 -1.43 5.20 2.70
N ILE A 17 -1.65 4.05 3.33
CA ILE A 17 -1.97 3.97 4.76
C ILE A 17 -0.77 4.45 5.58
N ALA A 18 0.45 4.10 5.18
CA ALA A 18 1.66 4.51 5.89
C ALA A 18 1.83 6.03 5.90
N VAL A 19 1.51 6.69 4.80
CA VAL A 19 1.57 8.15 4.71
C VAL A 19 0.58 8.80 5.67
N LEU A 20 -0.64 8.30 5.74
CA LEU A 20 -1.65 8.80 6.66
C LEU A 20 -1.24 8.60 8.12
N ALA A 21 -0.65 7.46 8.44
CA ALA A 21 -0.15 7.18 9.78
C ALA A 21 0.96 8.16 10.18
N ALA A 22 1.83 8.50 9.25
CA ALA A 22 2.91 9.45 9.50
C ALA A 22 2.37 10.86 9.79
N VAL A 23 1.31 11.25 9.08
CA VAL A 23 0.67 12.55 9.30
C VAL A 23 0.02 12.60 10.68
N GLY A 24 -0.56 11.49 11.14
CA GLY A 24 -1.20 11.41 12.44
C GLY A 24 -0.25 11.31 13.62
N ALA A 25 1.04 11.08 13.36
CA ALA A 25 2.03 10.89 14.43
C ALA A 25 2.58 12.26 14.99
#